data_b29fff1fa81973adaf31053523fa2bdc
#
_entry.id   b29fff1fa81973adaf31053523fa2bdc
#
_cell.length_a   1.000
_cell.length_b   1.000
_cell.length_c   1.000
_cell.angle_alpha   90.00
_cell.angle_beta   90.00
_cell.angle_gamma   90.00
#
_symmetry.space_group_name_H-M   'P 1'
#
loop_
_entity.id
_entity.type
_entity.pdbx_description
1 polymer ?
#
loop_
_entity_poly.entity_id
_entity_poly.type
_entity_poly.pdbx_seq_one_letter_code
_entity_poly.pdbx_strand_id
1 'polypeptide(L)'
;MNKYKFLSKRTILIALALIVFLVVSYGVVQKVRSNTSASKSGVYSKTVKVNQSFEFAAKDEKGNLTDKKVKMTLMTAEQTNEILVKGKKLKAKSDKMFTIVLLEIENPHQERLTLTPYDLMRLIDSQGKTFAPDVHNAIVTLQPISTKRDRVGFLLDSKEKSIKLQIGEITGDKKVIQVKF
;
A
#
# COMPACT_ATOMS: atom_id res chain seq x y z
N MET A 1 -48.24 -30.61 -51.79
CA MET A 1 -49.36 -29.89 -51.12
C MET A 1 -48.78 -29.04 -49.99
N ASN A 2 -48.51 -27.76 -50.25
CA ASN A 2 -47.96 -26.82 -49.27
C ASN A 2 -49.11 -26.14 -48.52
N LYS A 3 -49.26 -26.46 -47.25
CA LYS A 3 -50.19 -25.77 -46.32
C LYS A 3 -49.47 -24.69 -45.56
N TYR A 4 -49.28 -23.51 -46.16
CA TYR A 4 -48.95 -22.32 -45.35
C TYR A 4 -50.22 -21.80 -44.71
N LYS A 5 -50.35 -22.06 -43.37
CA LYS A 5 -51.40 -21.43 -42.57
C LYS A 5 -51.07 -19.95 -42.44
N PHE A 6 -51.82 -19.07 -43.05
CA PHE A 6 -51.76 -17.63 -42.90
C PHE A 6 -52.01 -17.28 -41.43
N LEU A 7 -51.01 -16.75 -40.73
CA LEU A 7 -51.16 -16.21 -39.38
C LEU A 7 -52.16 -15.03 -39.43
N SER A 8 -53.10 -15.00 -38.53
CA SER A 8 -54.06 -13.90 -38.42
C SER A 8 -53.34 -12.58 -38.14
N LYS A 9 -53.88 -11.44 -38.66
CA LYS A 9 -53.30 -10.10 -38.46
C LYS A 9 -53.06 -9.79 -36.97
N ARG A 10 -53.88 -10.34 -36.07
CA ARG A 10 -53.72 -10.22 -34.59
C ARG A 10 -52.48 -10.95 -34.08
N THR A 11 -52.18 -12.13 -34.61
CA THR A 11 -50.98 -12.90 -34.19
C THR A 11 -49.69 -12.21 -34.65
N ILE A 12 -49.70 -11.60 -35.81
CA ILE A 12 -48.55 -10.82 -36.31
C ILE A 12 -48.33 -9.56 -35.47
N LEU A 13 -49.38 -8.85 -35.08
CA LEU A 13 -49.31 -7.68 -34.22
C LEU A 13 -48.76 -8.00 -32.84
N ILE A 14 -49.17 -9.12 -32.22
CA ILE A 14 -48.66 -9.55 -30.92
C ILE A 14 -47.18 -9.94 -31.01
N ALA A 15 -46.76 -10.63 -32.07
CA ALA A 15 -45.34 -10.97 -32.26
C ALA A 15 -44.46 -9.74 -32.44
N LEU A 16 -44.93 -8.73 -33.18
CA LEU A 16 -44.23 -7.46 -33.37
C LEU A 16 -44.09 -6.67 -32.05
N ALA A 17 -45.16 -6.63 -31.23
CA ALA A 17 -45.12 -5.98 -29.91
C ALA A 17 -44.14 -6.65 -28.98
N LEU A 18 -44.04 -8.00 -28.98
CA LEU A 18 -43.08 -8.76 -28.17
C LEU A 18 -41.62 -8.48 -28.57
N ILE A 19 -41.36 -8.39 -29.90
CA ILE A 19 -40.01 -8.08 -30.40
C ILE A 19 -39.60 -6.66 -30.00
N VAL A 20 -40.50 -5.68 -30.13
CA VAL A 20 -40.21 -4.30 -29.69
C VAL A 20 -39.94 -4.23 -28.19
N PHE A 21 -40.71 -4.96 -27.39
CA PHE A 21 -40.50 -5.00 -25.94
C PHE A 21 -39.14 -5.64 -25.56
N LEU A 22 -38.74 -6.71 -26.26
CA LEU A 22 -37.43 -7.34 -26.07
C LEU A 22 -36.26 -6.43 -26.48
N VAL A 23 -36.39 -5.68 -27.55
CA VAL A 23 -35.36 -4.75 -28.03
C VAL A 23 -35.22 -3.57 -27.06
N VAL A 24 -36.33 -3.00 -26.57
CA VAL A 24 -36.34 -1.91 -25.61
C VAL A 24 -35.76 -2.38 -24.28
N SER A 25 -36.16 -3.55 -23.77
CA SER A 25 -35.64 -4.10 -22.52
C SER A 25 -34.13 -4.41 -22.60
N TYR A 26 -33.67 -4.93 -23.74
CA TYR A 26 -32.23 -5.18 -23.97
C TYR A 26 -31.41 -3.87 -24.03
N GLY A 27 -31.95 -2.85 -24.71
CA GLY A 27 -31.32 -1.53 -24.76
C GLY A 27 -31.24 -0.84 -23.42
N VAL A 28 -32.26 -0.95 -22.57
CA VAL A 28 -32.26 -0.41 -21.20
C VAL A 28 -31.25 -1.14 -20.32
N VAL A 29 -31.17 -2.47 -20.40
CA VAL A 29 -30.19 -3.27 -19.63
C VAL A 29 -28.75 -2.95 -20.05
N GLN A 30 -28.48 -2.73 -21.35
CA GLN A 30 -27.16 -2.31 -21.83
C GLN A 30 -26.80 -0.89 -21.33
N LYS A 31 -27.76 0.04 -21.36
CA LYS A 31 -27.54 1.43 -20.90
C LYS A 31 -27.34 1.52 -19.38
N VAL A 32 -28.01 0.66 -18.61
CA VAL A 32 -27.77 0.56 -17.15
C VAL A 32 -26.42 -0.08 -16.86
N ARG A 33 -25.96 -1.07 -17.67
CA ARG A 33 -24.61 -1.64 -17.54
C ARG A 33 -23.49 -0.70 -17.93
N SER A 34 -23.70 0.20 -18.89
CA SER A 34 -22.68 1.17 -19.30
C SER A 34 -22.57 2.39 -18.38
N ASN A 35 -23.60 2.69 -17.58
CA ASN A 35 -23.59 3.78 -16.59
C ASN A 35 -23.19 3.34 -15.19
N THR A 36 -22.95 2.05 -14.96
CA THR A 36 -22.21 1.61 -13.78
C THR A 36 -20.71 1.76 -14.12
N SER A 37 -20.26 3.00 -14.28
CA SER A 37 -18.90 3.37 -13.89
C SER A 37 -18.82 3.11 -12.40
N ALA A 38 -18.66 1.85 -12.02
CA ALA A 38 -18.06 1.50 -10.76
C ALA A 38 -16.74 2.27 -10.79
N SER A 39 -16.70 3.39 -10.10
CA SER A 39 -15.46 3.98 -9.63
C SER A 39 -14.73 2.79 -9.03
N LYS A 40 -13.80 2.21 -9.79
CA LYS A 40 -12.81 1.29 -9.27
C LYS A 40 -12.00 2.13 -8.31
N SER A 41 -12.48 2.27 -7.09
CA SER A 41 -11.69 2.62 -5.92
C SER A 41 -10.74 1.44 -5.70
N GLY A 42 -9.93 1.16 -6.73
CA GLY A 42 -8.88 0.19 -6.67
C GLY A 42 -7.85 0.71 -5.69
N VAL A 43 -7.40 -0.15 -4.78
CA VAL A 43 -6.21 0.13 -4.00
C VAL A 43 -5.08 0.31 -5.00
N TYR A 44 -4.59 1.53 -5.12
CA TYR A 44 -3.37 1.79 -5.88
C TYR A 44 -2.21 1.32 -5.01
N SER A 45 -1.33 0.51 -5.55
CA SER A 45 -0.09 0.11 -4.90
C SER A 45 1.01 -0.06 -5.94
N LYS A 46 2.17 0.51 -5.66
CA LYS A 46 3.39 0.35 -6.43
C LYS A 46 4.55 0.07 -5.50
N THR A 47 5.18 -1.09 -5.66
CA THR A 47 6.25 -1.57 -4.79
C THR A 47 7.58 -1.62 -5.52
N VAL A 48 8.63 -1.18 -4.86
CA VAL A 48 10.01 -1.20 -5.33
C VAL A 48 10.87 -1.95 -4.32
N LYS A 49 11.77 -2.81 -4.79
CA LYS A 49 12.77 -3.48 -3.95
C LYS A 49 13.87 -2.49 -3.58
N VAL A 50 14.26 -2.46 -2.30
CA VAL A 50 15.35 -1.63 -1.78
C VAL A 50 16.56 -2.50 -1.44
N ASN A 51 16.37 -3.54 -0.64
CA ASN A 51 17.37 -4.54 -0.24
C ASN A 51 18.69 -3.92 0.27
N GLN A 52 18.58 -2.93 1.16
CA GLN A 52 19.72 -2.27 1.81
C GLN A 52 19.73 -2.60 3.30
N SER A 53 20.88 -3.03 3.81
CA SER A 53 21.06 -3.41 5.22
C SER A 53 21.95 -2.43 5.97
N PHE A 54 21.62 -2.24 7.25
CA PHE A 54 22.32 -1.37 8.19
C PHE A 54 22.42 -2.05 9.55
N GLU A 55 23.44 -1.73 10.29
CA GLU A 55 23.61 -2.20 11.67
C GLU A 55 23.43 -1.03 12.63
N PHE A 56 22.67 -1.27 13.69
CA PHE A 56 22.43 -0.29 14.74
C PHE A 56 22.66 -0.90 16.10
N ALA A 57 23.20 -0.12 17.04
CA ALA A 57 23.26 -0.48 18.44
C ALA A 57 21.83 -0.66 18.98
N ALA A 58 21.58 -1.78 19.63
CA ALA A 58 20.29 -2.09 20.20
C ALA A 58 20.23 -1.68 21.67
N LYS A 59 19.01 -1.56 22.20
CA LYS A 59 18.79 -1.33 23.62
C LYS A 59 18.38 -2.63 24.32
N ASP A 60 18.68 -2.73 25.60
CA ASP A 60 18.18 -3.79 26.48
C ASP A 60 16.66 -3.59 26.77
N GLU A 61 16.07 -4.50 27.56
CA GLU A 61 14.66 -4.40 27.95
C GLU A 61 14.35 -3.19 28.84
N LYS A 62 15.37 -2.64 29.51
CA LYS A 62 15.26 -1.44 30.38
C LYS A 62 15.41 -0.14 29.56
N GLY A 63 15.72 -0.25 28.24
CA GLY A 63 15.94 0.89 27.39
C GLY A 63 17.36 1.46 27.38
N ASN A 64 18.32 0.80 28.06
CA ASN A 64 19.71 1.21 28.02
C ASN A 64 20.36 0.81 26.70
N LEU A 65 21.19 1.68 26.14
CA LEU A 65 21.98 1.37 24.97
C LEU A 65 23.00 0.28 25.29
N THR A 66 23.13 -0.69 24.40
CA THR A 66 24.11 -1.79 24.51
C THR A 66 25.17 -1.67 23.41
N ASP A 67 26.25 -2.44 23.54
CA ASP A 67 27.27 -2.64 22.50
C ASP A 67 26.82 -3.62 21.38
N LYS A 68 25.66 -4.27 21.59
CA LYS A 68 25.11 -5.27 20.67
C LYS A 68 24.46 -4.61 19.49
N LYS A 69 24.82 -5.07 18.30
CA LYS A 69 24.24 -4.58 17.06
C LYS A 69 23.19 -5.54 16.52
N VAL A 70 22.11 -4.98 16.02
CA VAL A 70 21.08 -5.67 15.26
C VAL A 70 21.14 -5.20 13.82
N LYS A 71 20.82 -6.10 12.89
CA LYS A 71 20.81 -5.80 11.46
C LYS A 71 19.39 -5.43 11.02
N MET A 72 19.22 -4.25 10.46
CA MET A 72 17.96 -3.77 9.90
C MET A 72 18.08 -3.71 8.37
N THR A 73 17.27 -4.47 7.66
CA THR A 73 17.22 -4.50 6.19
C THR A 73 15.94 -3.80 5.72
N LEU A 74 16.09 -2.78 4.89
CA LEU A 74 14.99 -2.18 4.14
C LEU A 74 14.68 -3.10 2.96
N MET A 75 13.58 -3.84 3.03
CA MET A 75 13.21 -4.85 2.03
C MET A 75 12.58 -4.19 0.80
N THR A 76 11.51 -3.45 1.02
CA THR A 76 10.74 -2.79 -0.04
C THR A 76 10.26 -1.42 0.40
N ALA A 77 10.01 -0.55 -0.58
CA ALA A 77 9.22 0.67 -0.40
C ALA A 77 7.97 0.56 -1.27
N GLU A 78 6.81 0.86 -0.69
CA GLU A 78 5.51 0.77 -1.36
C GLU A 78 4.80 2.13 -1.30
N GLN A 79 4.32 2.62 -2.44
CA GLN A 79 3.34 3.71 -2.48
C GLN A 79 1.94 3.14 -2.60
N THR A 80 1.04 3.56 -1.70
CA THR A 80 -0.36 3.11 -1.69
C THR A 80 -1.30 4.20 -1.22
N ASN A 81 -2.54 4.17 -1.70
CA ASN A 81 -3.59 5.08 -1.24
C ASN A 81 -4.40 4.53 -0.06
N GLU A 82 -4.16 3.28 0.35
CA GLU A 82 -4.86 2.65 1.48
C GLU A 82 -3.91 1.76 2.27
N ILE A 83 -3.99 1.83 3.60
CA ILE A 83 -3.25 0.97 4.52
C ILE A 83 -4.18 0.37 5.58
N LEU A 84 -3.74 -0.71 6.21
CA LEU A 84 -4.42 -1.31 7.36
C LEU A 84 -3.69 -0.93 8.65
N VAL A 85 -4.36 -0.20 9.54
CA VAL A 85 -3.84 0.20 10.84
C VAL A 85 -4.75 -0.35 11.93
N LYS A 86 -4.21 -1.21 12.80
CA LYS A 86 -4.97 -1.87 13.89
C LYS A 86 -6.30 -2.49 13.40
N GLY A 87 -6.28 -3.16 12.24
CA GLY A 87 -7.46 -3.81 11.65
C GLY A 87 -8.42 -2.86 10.94
N LYS A 88 -8.19 -1.55 10.93
CA LYS A 88 -9.02 -0.57 10.24
C LYS A 88 -8.34 -0.08 8.96
N LYS A 89 -9.12 0.03 7.88
CA LYS A 89 -8.68 0.61 6.63
C LYS A 89 -8.57 2.13 6.78
N LEU A 90 -7.39 2.66 6.46
CA LEU A 90 -7.12 4.09 6.43
C LEU A 90 -6.79 4.48 4.98
N LYS A 91 -7.60 5.37 4.41
CA LYS A 91 -7.38 5.93 3.08
C LYS A 91 -6.68 7.27 3.16
N ALA A 92 -5.69 7.47 2.32
CA ALA A 92 -5.08 8.78 2.13
C ALA A 92 -6.09 9.74 1.46
N LYS A 93 -5.97 11.04 1.73
CA LYS A 93 -6.71 12.07 1.00
C LYS A 93 -6.33 12.02 -0.49
N SER A 94 -7.17 12.60 -1.36
CA SER A 94 -7.01 12.50 -2.83
C SER A 94 -5.66 13.03 -3.36
N ASP A 95 -5.04 13.98 -2.65
CA ASP A 95 -3.76 14.57 -2.97
C ASP A 95 -2.57 13.93 -2.24
N LYS A 96 -2.82 12.91 -1.41
CA LYS A 96 -1.81 12.23 -0.60
C LYS A 96 -1.69 10.74 -0.92
N MET A 97 -0.54 10.18 -0.57
CA MET A 97 -0.23 8.76 -0.63
C MET A 97 0.60 8.35 0.57
N PHE A 98 0.39 7.13 1.03
CA PHE A 98 1.29 6.49 1.97
C PHE A 98 2.51 5.95 1.23
N THR A 99 3.68 6.19 1.77
CA THR A 99 4.92 5.50 1.41
C THR A 99 5.32 4.62 2.58
N ILE A 100 5.19 3.30 2.42
CA ILE A 100 5.46 2.31 3.46
C ILE A 100 6.78 1.62 3.16
N VAL A 101 7.69 1.63 4.13
CA VAL A 101 8.95 0.88 4.06
C VAL A 101 8.80 -0.37 4.91
N LEU A 102 8.94 -1.54 4.28
CA LEU A 102 8.97 -2.83 4.95
C LEU A 102 10.39 -3.10 5.44
N LEU A 103 10.51 -3.40 6.71
CA LEU A 103 11.75 -3.68 7.40
C LEU A 103 11.81 -5.15 7.83
N GLU A 104 13.00 -5.71 7.78
CA GLU A 104 13.35 -6.97 8.42
C GLU A 104 14.49 -6.69 9.39
N ILE A 105 14.31 -7.04 10.68
CA ILE A 105 15.24 -6.73 11.76
C ILE A 105 15.67 -8.05 12.39
N GLU A 106 16.95 -8.31 12.35
CA GLU A 106 17.58 -9.55 12.77
C GLU A 106 18.37 -9.31 14.07
N ASN A 107 18.05 -10.10 15.10
CA ASN A 107 18.80 -10.15 16.36
C ASN A 107 19.64 -11.44 16.37
N PRO A 108 20.95 -11.38 16.17
CA PRO A 108 21.82 -12.55 16.23
C PRO A 108 22.26 -12.94 17.65
N HIS A 109 21.82 -12.20 18.68
CA HIS A 109 22.27 -12.38 20.07
C HIS A 109 21.31 -13.27 20.86
N GLN A 110 21.84 -13.88 21.92
CA GLN A 110 21.09 -14.73 22.86
C GLN A 110 20.19 -13.95 23.84
N GLU A 111 20.16 -12.65 23.74
CA GLU A 111 19.41 -11.76 24.60
C GLU A 111 18.26 -11.10 23.88
N ARG A 112 17.22 -10.75 24.63
CA ARG A 112 16.14 -9.93 24.11
C ARG A 112 16.61 -8.48 23.99
N LEU A 113 16.45 -7.92 22.79
CA LEU A 113 16.87 -6.56 22.46
C LEU A 113 15.68 -5.75 21.96
N THR A 114 15.84 -4.44 21.91
CA THR A 114 14.83 -3.52 21.36
C THR A 114 15.46 -2.53 20.38
N LEU A 115 14.67 -2.11 19.39
CA LEU A 115 15.03 -1.08 18.44
C LEU A 115 13.84 -0.15 18.20
N THR A 116 14.11 1.11 17.86
CA THR A 116 13.10 2.11 17.47
C THR A 116 13.32 2.55 16.01
N PRO A 117 12.84 1.79 15.01
CA PRO A 117 13.14 2.06 13.60
C PRO A 117 12.70 3.46 13.13
N TYR A 118 11.61 4.00 13.68
CA TYR A 118 11.12 5.32 13.31
C TYR A 118 12.08 6.46 13.70
N ASP A 119 12.93 6.28 14.71
CA ASP A 119 13.95 7.25 15.08
C ASP A 119 15.12 7.24 14.09
N LEU A 120 15.35 6.10 13.45
CA LEU A 120 16.47 5.86 12.54
C LEU A 120 16.16 6.24 11.09
N MET A 121 14.92 6.66 10.78
CA MET A 121 14.49 6.90 9.41
C MET A 121 13.89 8.30 9.24
N ARG A 122 14.25 8.93 8.13
CA ARG A 122 13.59 10.13 7.62
C ARG A 122 13.37 9.96 6.13
N LEU A 123 12.34 10.61 5.62
CA LEU A 123 12.09 10.68 4.19
C LEU A 123 12.32 12.11 3.72
N ILE A 124 13.00 12.26 2.59
CA ILE A 124 13.23 13.54 1.92
C ILE A 124 12.49 13.50 0.59
N ASP A 125 11.61 14.45 0.35
CA ASP A 125 10.83 14.58 -0.89
C ASP A 125 11.66 15.17 -2.05
N SER A 126 11.03 15.34 -3.21
CA SER A 126 11.66 15.94 -4.39
C SER A 126 12.05 17.41 -4.21
N GLN A 127 11.44 18.09 -3.24
CA GLN A 127 11.75 19.49 -2.91
C GLN A 127 12.84 19.63 -1.82
N GLY A 128 13.34 18.50 -1.30
CA GLY A 128 14.34 18.47 -0.23
C GLY A 128 13.77 18.61 1.18
N LYS A 129 12.44 18.59 1.33
CA LYS A 129 11.80 18.65 2.65
C LYS A 129 11.89 17.30 3.34
N THR A 130 12.25 17.32 4.62
CA THR A 130 12.43 16.13 5.44
C THR A 130 11.21 15.85 6.29
N PHE A 131 10.75 14.59 6.28
CA PHE A 131 9.59 14.10 7.01
C PHE A 131 9.99 13.03 8.02
N ALA A 132 9.42 13.10 9.21
CA ALA A 132 9.41 12.00 10.17
C ALA A 132 8.30 10.99 9.79
N PRO A 133 8.38 9.74 10.23
CA PRO A 133 7.33 8.76 10.00
C PRO A 133 6.00 9.12 10.67
N ASP A 134 4.89 8.93 9.93
CA ASP A 134 3.52 9.16 10.43
C ASP A 134 2.88 7.87 10.97
N VAL A 135 3.31 6.72 10.45
CA VAL A 135 2.78 5.39 10.81
C VAL A 135 3.94 4.47 11.18
N HIS A 136 4.00 4.06 12.43
CA HIS A 136 5.07 3.20 12.95
C HIS A 136 4.66 2.50 14.24
N ASN A 137 5.38 1.45 14.61
CA ASN A 137 5.39 0.90 15.96
C ASN A 137 6.35 1.72 16.84
N ALA A 138 6.03 1.89 18.11
CA ALA A 138 6.86 2.68 19.01
C ALA A 138 8.21 1.99 19.26
N ILE A 139 8.19 0.76 19.77
CA ILE A 139 9.37 -0.03 20.06
C ILE A 139 9.20 -1.42 19.44
N VAL A 140 10.21 -1.89 18.76
CA VAL A 140 10.27 -3.23 18.22
C VAL A 140 11.09 -4.12 19.15
N THR A 141 10.43 -5.05 19.83
CA THR A 141 11.10 -6.05 20.67
C THR A 141 11.54 -7.22 19.80
N LEU A 142 12.81 -7.58 19.91
CA LEU A 142 13.47 -8.65 19.18
C LEU A 142 13.79 -9.78 20.15
N GLN A 143 13.23 -10.96 19.95
CA GLN A 143 13.54 -12.14 20.74
C GLN A 143 14.99 -12.59 20.44
N PRO A 144 15.61 -13.38 21.35
CA PRO A 144 16.92 -13.98 21.08
C PRO A 144 16.93 -14.77 19.77
N ILE A 145 18.02 -14.66 19.00
CA ILE A 145 18.25 -15.42 17.75
C ILE A 145 17.00 -15.39 16.84
N SER A 146 16.50 -14.19 16.55
CA SER A 146 15.24 -14.07 15.78
C SER A 146 15.26 -12.95 14.77
N THR A 147 14.40 -13.08 13.79
CA THR A 147 14.11 -12.05 12.79
C THR A 147 12.68 -11.57 12.95
N LYS A 148 12.48 -10.27 12.92
CA LYS A 148 11.17 -9.62 13.01
C LYS A 148 10.95 -8.67 11.84
N ARG A 149 9.74 -8.69 11.28
CA ARG A 149 9.31 -7.71 10.28
C ARG A 149 8.56 -6.56 10.95
N ASP A 150 8.83 -5.36 10.46
CA ASP A 150 8.17 -4.14 10.89
C ASP A 150 7.93 -3.22 9.68
N ARG A 151 7.15 -2.17 9.89
CA ARG A 151 6.82 -1.19 8.85
C ARG A 151 6.89 0.21 9.40
N VAL A 152 7.47 1.10 8.58
CA VAL A 152 7.51 2.54 8.83
C VAL A 152 6.86 3.25 7.66
N GLY A 153 5.91 4.14 7.92
CA GLY A 153 5.12 4.79 6.89
C GLY A 153 5.16 6.32 6.98
N PHE A 154 5.10 6.94 5.81
CA PHE A 154 5.10 8.39 5.62
C PHE A 154 3.89 8.79 4.77
N LEU A 155 3.29 9.94 5.04
CA LEU A 155 2.21 10.50 4.23
C LEU A 155 2.76 11.64 3.37
N LEU A 156 2.80 11.43 2.06
CA LEU A 156 3.38 12.36 1.09
C LEU A 156 2.35 12.86 0.07
N ASP A 157 2.76 13.82 -0.75
CA ASP A 157 1.99 14.22 -1.91
C ASP A 157 1.94 13.07 -2.93
N SER A 158 0.77 12.85 -3.53
CA SER A 158 0.56 11.77 -4.51
C SER A 158 1.36 11.94 -5.81
N LYS A 159 1.92 13.12 -6.05
CA LYS A 159 2.75 13.43 -7.20
C LYS A 159 4.21 13.00 -7.04
N GLU A 160 4.63 12.67 -5.80
CA GLU A 160 6.00 12.23 -5.54
C GLU A 160 6.31 10.90 -6.24
N LYS A 161 7.21 10.94 -7.21
CA LYS A 161 7.66 9.75 -7.97
C LYS A 161 9.04 9.26 -7.56
N SER A 162 9.78 10.08 -6.82
CA SER A 162 11.10 9.78 -6.34
C SER A 162 11.30 10.40 -4.97
N ILE A 163 11.80 9.60 -4.05
CA ILE A 163 12.07 10.01 -2.67
C ILE A 163 13.50 9.63 -2.30
N LYS A 164 14.01 10.22 -1.24
CA LYS A 164 15.24 9.78 -0.60
C LYS A 164 14.92 9.30 0.81
N LEU A 165 15.34 8.09 1.14
CA LEU A 165 15.30 7.57 2.50
C LEU A 165 16.63 7.87 3.18
N GLN A 166 16.60 8.63 4.25
CA GLN A 166 17.74 8.92 5.10
C GLN A 166 17.74 7.97 6.28
N ILE A 167 18.80 7.19 6.46
CA ILE A 167 18.91 6.12 7.46
C ILE A 167 20.13 6.40 8.33
N GLY A 168 19.94 6.41 9.63
CA GLY A 168 21.00 6.64 10.62
C GLY A 168 20.45 7.20 11.94
N GLU A 169 21.29 7.23 12.95
CA GLU A 169 20.96 7.80 14.25
C GLU A 169 20.75 9.32 14.15
N ILE A 170 19.99 9.89 15.09
CA ILE A 170 19.63 11.33 15.06
C ILE A 170 20.87 12.20 15.01
N THR A 171 21.89 11.89 15.79
CA THR A 171 23.15 12.65 15.91
C THR A 171 24.32 12.03 15.15
N GLY A 172 24.15 10.82 14.59
CA GLY A 172 25.19 10.09 13.88
C GLY A 172 25.21 10.33 12.37
N ASP A 173 26.12 9.62 11.71
CA ASP A 173 26.21 9.60 10.26
C ASP A 173 24.93 9.02 9.63
N LYS A 174 24.52 9.63 8.53
CA LYS A 174 23.31 9.22 7.80
C LYS A 174 23.64 8.78 6.39
N LYS A 175 23.12 7.64 6.00
CA LYS A 175 23.13 7.17 4.61
C LYS A 175 21.83 7.56 3.91
N VAL A 176 21.94 7.94 2.65
CA VAL A 176 20.79 8.34 1.82
C VAL A 176 20.63 7.35 0.69
N ILE A 177 19.43 6.79 0.56
CA ILE A 177 19.03 5.85 -0.49
C ILE A 177 17.99 6.54 -1.36
N GLN A 178 18.21 6.58 -2.67
CA GLN A 178 17.19 7.06 -3.61
C GLN A 178 16.26 5.91 -4.00
N VAL A 179 14.95 6.14 -3.88
CA VAL A 179 13.89 5.23 -4.30
C VAL A 179 13.05 5.91 -5.38
N LYS A 180 12.88 5.22 -6.52
CA LYS A 180 12.05 5.68 -7.66
C LYS A 180 10.88 4.72 -7.84
N PHE A 181 9.66 5.26 -7.77
CA PHE A 181 8.42 4.52 -7.99
C PHE A 181 7.98 4.56 -9.44
#